data_333eb9a18350a0a64713f2ec630c1f6c
#
_entry.id   333eb9a18350a0a64713f2ec630c1f6c
#
_cell.length_a   1.000
_cell.length_b   1.000
_cell.length_c   1.000
_cell.angle_alpha   90.00
_cell.angle_beta   90.00
_cell.angle_gamma   90.00
#
_symmetry.space_group_name_H-M   'P 1'
#
loop_
_entity.id
_entity.type
_entity.pdbx_description
1 polymer ?
#
loop_
_entity_poly.entity_id
_entity_poly.type
_entity_poly.pdbx_seq_one_letter_code
_entity_poly.pdbx_strand_id
1 'polypeptide(L)'
;MYDNVDLFDLERFVKAQDTYDSYNIALKEIKDGWKQSHWMWYVFPQIQGLGWSGTTAYFSIMDLSEAKDYYAHPVLGTRLTEITEELLNIATDDPMAVFGYPDAYKL
;
A
#
# COMPACT_ATOMS: atom_id res chain seq x y z
N MET A 1 6.31 3.94 29.44
CA MET A 1 6.16 2.76 28.60
C MET A 1 5.29 3.12 27.42
N TYR A 2 5.70 2.73 26.31
CA TYR A 2 4.89 2.93 25.15
C TYR A 2 3.66 2.06 25.23
N ASP A 3 2.57 2.68 24.97
CA ASP A 3 1.31 2.03 25.00
C ASP A 3 0.92 1.62 23.59
N ASN A 4 1.23 0.49 23.18
CA ASN A 4 1.07 0.00 21.80
C ASN A 4 -0.39 -0.03 21.30
N VAL A 5 -1.19 0.96 21.68
CA VAL A 5 -2.56 1.01 21.22
C VAL A 5 -2.59 1.33 19.71
N ASP A 6 -3.16 0.44 18.94
CA ASP A 6 -3.35 0.61 17.52
C ASP A 6 -4.77 1.13 17.28
N LEU A 7 -4.94 2.44 17.41
CA LEU A 7 -6.26 3.08 17.38
C LEU A 7 -6.98 2.88 16.05
N PHE A 8 -6.24 2.70 14.97
CA PHE A 8 -6.82 2.59 13.62
C PHE A 8 -6.73 1.18 13.07
N ASP A 9 -6.30 0.21 13.89
CA ASP A 9 -6.07 -1.16 13.45
C ASP A 9 -5.13 -1.20 12.22
N LEU A 10 -4.01 -0.49 12.33
CA LEU A 10 -3.00 -0.47 11.25
C LEU A 10 -2.37 -1.85 11.06
N GLU A 11 -2.47 -2.71 12.05
CA GLU A 11 -1.99 -4.09 11.96
C GLU A 11 -2.67 -4.85 10.82
N ARG A 12 -3.87 -4.45 10.40
CA ARG A 12 -4.54 -5.08 9.26
C ARG A 12 -3.69 -4.94 7.98
N PHE A 13 -2.99 -3.83 7.83
CA PHE A 13 -2.08 -3.64 6.70
C PHE A 13 -0.84 -4.51 6.83
N VAL A 14 -0.25 -4.56 8.02
CA VAL A 14 0.94 -5.39 8.26
C VAL A 14 0.62 -6.86 7.98
N LYS A 15 -0.51 -7.34 8.49
CA LYS A 15 -0.93 -8.73 8.28
C LYS A 15 -1.13 -9.03 6.80
N ALA A 16 -1.80 -8.15 6.08
CA ALA A 16 -2.01 -8.35 4.65
C ALA A 16 -0.69 -8.36 3.88
N GLN A 17 0.21 -7.43 4.21
CA GLN A 17 1.51 -7.34 3.55
C GLN A 17 2.40 -8.53 3.84
N ASP A 18 2.27 -9.13 5.02
CA ASP A 18 3.08 -10.29 5.42
C ASP A 18 2.48 -11.62 4.95
N THR A 19 1.17 -11.67 4.70
CA THR A 19 0.51 -12.90 4.28
C THR A 19 0.99 -13.30 2.89
N TYR A 20 1.42 -14.56 2.77
CA TYR A 20 1.98 -15.12 1.53
C TYR A 20 3.10 -14.25 0.94
N ASP A 21 3.84 -13.55 1.81
CA ASP A 21 4.97 -12.70 1.41
C ASP A 21 4.56 -11.59 0.43
N SER A 22 3.35 -11.09 0.60
CA SER A 22 2.71 -10.20 -0.38
C SER A 22 3.50 -8.90 -0.63
N TYR A 23 4.08 -8.30 0.42
CA TYR A 23 4.86 -7.08 0.25
C TYR A 23 6.10 -7.32 -0.62
N ASN A 24 6.84 -8.40 -0.34
CA ASN A 24 8.06 -8.69 -1.12
C ASN A 24 7.73 -9.04 -2.56
N ILE A 25 6.59 -9.70 -2.79
CA ILE A 25 6.10 -9.96 -4.13
C ILE A 25 5.78 -8.64 -4.84
N ALA A 26 5.09 -7.72 -4.14
CA ALA A 26 4.78 -6.40 -4.70
C ALA A 26 6.05 -5.64 -5.07
N LEU A 27 7.03 -5.63 -4.17
CA LEU A 27 8.30 -4.95 -4.40
C LEU A 27 9.01 -5.51 -5.63
N LYS A 28 9.03 -6.83 -5.77
CA LYS A 28 9.62 -7.48 -6.94
C LYS A 28 8.90 -7.12 -8.22
N GLU A 29 7.58 -7.12 -8.20
CA GLU A 29 6.79 -6.75 -9.38
C GLU A 29 7.03 -5.30 -9.81
N ILE A 30 7.16 -4.39 -8.84
CA ILE A 30 7.51 -3.00 -9.14
C ILE A 30 8.90 -2.92 -9.75
N LYS A 31 9.89 -3.62 -9.19
CA LYS A 31 11.25 -3.64 -9.73
C LYS A 31 11.30 -4.19 -11.15
N ASP A 32 10.45 -5.16 -11.43
CA ASP A 32 10.32 -5.73 -12.77
C ASP A 32 9.53 -4.84 -13.73
N GLY A 33 8.93 -3.77 -13.21
CA GLY A 33 8.19 -2.80 -14.02
C GLY A 33 6.78 -3.23 -14.39
N TRP A 34 6.23 -4.26 -13.76
CA TRP A 34 4.92 -4.77 -14.13
C TRP A 34 4.22 -5.45 -12.95
N LYS A 35 3.08 -4.86 -12.52
CA LYS A 35 2.25 -5.45 -11.48
C LYS A 35 1.45 -6.63 -12.03
N GLN A 36 1.53 -7.76 -11.35
CA GLN A 36 0.84 -8.98 -11.75
C GLN A 36 -0.15 -9.49 -10.71
N SER A 37 0.06 -9.18 -9.42
CA SER A 37 -0.73 -9.71 -8.31
C SER A 37 -1.63 -8.64 -7.69
N HIS A 38 -2.53 -9.06 -6.79
CA HIS A 38 -3.56 -8.19 -6.22
C HIS A 38 -3.14 -7.70 -4.84
N TRP A 39 -2.39 -6.59 -4.78
CA TRP A 39 -1.87 -6.05 -3.53
C TRP A 39 -2.07 -4.53 -3.37
N MET A 40 -2.69 -3.87 -4.34
CA MET A 40 -2.75 -2.40 -4.37
C MET A 40 -3.39 -1.80 -3.13
N TRP A 41 -4.47 -2.41 -2.62
CA TRP A 41 -5.26 -1.86 -1.51
C TRP A 41 -4.48 -1.72 -0.21
N TYR A 42 -3.52 -2.59 0.05
CA TYR A 42 -2.80 -2.60 1.32
C TYR A 42 -1.32 -2.29 1.20
N VAL A 43 -0.79 -2.17 0.01
CA VAL A 43 0.59 -1.75 -0.21
C VAL A 43 0.66 -0.24 -0.47
N PHE A 44 -0.26 0.30 -1.26
CA PHE A 44 -0.42 1.74 -1.44
C PHE A 44 -1.77 2.14 -0.83
N PRO A 45 -1.75 2.75 0.38
CA PRO A 45 -3.01 3.03 1.10
C PRO A 45 -3.93 3.96 0.30
N GLN A 46 -5.23 3.68 0.37
CA GLN A 46 -6.25 4.39 -0.38
C GLN A 46 -7.13 5.18 0.55
N ILE A 47 -7.56 6.36 0.11
CA ILE A 47 -8.46 7.21 0.89
C ILE A 47 -9.88 6.64 0.82
N GLN A 48 -10.60 6.69 1.93
CA GLN A 48 -11.97 6.22 2.02
C GLN A 48 -12.85 6.86 0.94
N GLY A 49 -13.70 6.03 0.34
CA GLY A 49 -14.66 6.51 -0.66
C GLY A 49 -14.23 6.34 -2.11
N LEU A 50 -13.00 5.88 -2.35
CA LEU A 50 -12.50 5.70 -3.71
C LEU A 50 -12.86 4.35 -4.32
N GLY A 51 -13.39 3.42 -3.54
CA GLY A 51 -13.67 2.07 -4.03
C GLY A 51 -15.07 1.61 -3.68
N TRP A 52 -15.46 0.46 -4.24
CA TRP A 52 -16.81 -0.08 -4.13
C TRP A 52 -16.87 -1.43 -3.41
N SER A 53 -15.74 -2.13 -3.28
CA SER A 53 -15.72 -3.47 -2.70
C SER A 53 -15.52 -3.43 -1.18
N GLY A 54 -15.87 -4.52 -0.51
CA GLY A 54 -15.59 -4.68 0.92
C GLY A 54 -14.10 -4.67 1.21
N THR A 55 -13.28 -5.22 0.30
CA THR A 55 -11.82 -5.18 0.43
C THR A 55 -11.31 -3.75 0.44
N THR A 56 -11.81 -2.92 -0.46
CA THR A 56 -11.45 -1.51 -0.51
C THR A 56 -11.84 -0.81 0.79
N ALA A 57 -13.06 -1.03 1.28
CA ALA A 57 -13.51 -0.42 2.53
C ALA A 57 -12.65 -0.84 3.71
N TYR A 58 -12.29 -2.14 3.79
CA TYR A 58 -11.49 -2.67 4.90
C TYR A 58 -10.12 -2.01 4.98
N PHE A 59 -9.50 -1.71 3.84
CA PHE A 59 -8.16 -1.12 3.79
C PHE A 59 -8.17 0.40 3.54
N SER A 60 -9.32 1.05 3.60
CA SER A 60 -9.36 2.49 3.39
C SER A 60 -8.76 3.27 4.55
N ILE A 61 -8.06 4.34 4.22
CA ILE A 61 -7.60 5.34 5.18
C ILE A 61 -8.75 6.33 5.40
N MET A 62 -9.19 6.49 6.63
CA MET A 62 -10.41 7.25 6.94
C MET A 62 -10.18 8.75 7.05
N ASP A 63 -9.03 9.18 7.57
CA ASP A 63 -8.78 10.60 7.81
C ASP A 63 -7.27 10.86 7.89
N LEU A 64 -6.92 12.13 8.09
CA LEU A 64 -5.54 12.57 8.17
C LEU A 64 -4.80 11.96 9.35
N SER A 65 -5.47 11.76 10.49
CA SER A 65 -4.85 11.15 11.66
C SER A 65 -4.40 9.74 11.37
N GLU A 66 -5.23 8.95 10.70
CA GLU A 66 -4.85 7.60 10.28
C GLU A 66 -3.70 7.62 9.28
N ALA A 67 -3.73 8.53 8.33
CA ALA A 67 -2.67 8.67 7.34
C ALA A 67 -1.33 9.00 8.00
N LYS A 68 -1.33 9.90 8.99
CA LYS A 68 -0.11 10.24 9.73
C LYS A 68 0.42 9.07 10.52
N ASP A 69 -0.47 8.32 11.19
CA ASP A 69 -0.06 7.16 11.98
C ASP A 69 0.47 6.04 11.08
N TYR A 70 -0.12 5.86 9.92
CA TYR A 70 0.37 4.90 8.93
C TYR A 70 1.80 5.23 8.53
N TYR A 71 2.06 6.48 8.16
CA TYR A 71 3.39 6.89 7.73
C TYR A 71 4.41 6.82 8.87
N ALA A 72 3.99 7.09 10.09
CA ALA A 72 4.85 7.03 11.27
C ALA A 72 5.07 5.60 11.78
N HIS A 73 4.28 4.64 11.32
CA HIS A 73 4.41 3.24 11.73
C HIS A 73 5.76 2.69 11.27
N PRO A 74 6.52 2.02 12.17
CA PRO A 74 7.89 1.60 11.84
C PRO A 74 7.98 0.62 10.67
N VAL A 75 6.96 -0.20 10.48
CA VAL A 75 6.93 -1.14 9.35
C VAL A 75 6.27 -0.50 8.13
N LEU A 76 5.06 0.05 8.30
CA LEU A 76 4.27 0.54 7.18
C LEU A 76 4.90 1.76 6.50
N GLY A 77 5.37 2.72 7.30
CA GLY A 77 6.03 3.90 6.75
C GLY A 77 7.30 3.56 6.00
N THR A 78 8.10 2.66 6.56
CA THR A 78 9.35 2.22 5.93
C THR A 78 9.07 1.49 4.61
N ARG A 79 8.09 0.59 4.60
CA ARG A 79 7.74 -0.15 3.39
C ARG A 79 7.16 0.76 2.31
N LEU A 80 6.30 1.71 2.70
CA LEU A 80 5.74 2.65 1.73
C LEU A 80 6.83 3.49 1.08
N THR A 81 7.77 3.99 1.88
CA THR A 81 8.91 4.75 1.37
C THR A 81 9.74 3.91 0.41
N GLU A 82 10.07 2.68 0.81
CA GLU A 82 10.89 1.79 0.00
C GLU A 82 10.25 1.50 -1.36
N ILE A 83 8.97 1.10 -1.36
CA ILE A 83 8.33 0.71 -2.61
C ILE A 83 8.05 1.93 -3.50
N THR A 84 7.82 3.10 -2.91
CA THR A 84 7.65 4.33 -3.66
C THR A 84 8.95 4.73 -4.36
N GLU A 85 10.08 4.60 -3.65
CA GLU A 85 11.39 4.88 -4.25
C GLU A 85 11.69 3.94 -5.41
N GLU A 86 11.35 2.66 -5.28
CA GLU A 86 11.52 1.70 -6.38
C GLU A 86 10.65 2.08 -7.57
N LEU A 87 9.42 2.51 -7.31
CA LEU A 87 8.53 2.95 -8.38
C LEU A 87 9.11 4.14 -9.15
N LEU A 88 9.74 5.07 -8.43
CA LEU A 88 10.36 6.25 -9.06
C LEU A 88 11.61 5.89 -9.87
N ASN A 89 12.22 4.76 -9.59
CA ASN A 89 13.45 4.32 -10.25
C ASN A 89 13.23 3.52 -11.53
N ILE A 90 12.00 3.11 -11.83
CA ILE A 90 11.74 2.36 -13.07
C ILE A 90 11.77 3.27 -14.29
N ALA A 91 12.00 2.66 -15.45
CA ALA A 91 12.27 3.41 -16.68
C ALA A 91 11.05 4.08 -17.30
N THR A 92 9.85 3.81 -16.81
CA THR A 92 8.63 4.41 -17.32
C THR A 92 7.97 5.28 -16.27
N ASP A 93 7.36 6.38 -16.67
CA ASP A 93 6.53 7.22 -15.82
C ASP A 93 5.05 7.02 -16.10
N ASP A 94 4.69 6.02 -16.90
CA ASP A 94 3.31 5.70 -17.22
C ASP A 94 2.75 4.67 -16.23
N PRO A 95 1.88 5.08 -15.29
CA PRO A 95 1.32 4.13 -14.31
C PRO A 95 0.57 2.97 -14.97
N MET A 96 -0.01 3.20 -16.16
CA MET A 96 -0.73 2.15 -16.87
C MET A 96 0.19 1.03 -17.32
N ALA A 97 1.45 1.36 -17.67
CA ALA A 97 2.44 0.36 -18.07
C ALA A 97 2.80 -0.58 -16.92
N VAL A 98 2.82 -0.05 -15.68
CA VAL A 98 3.20 -0.83 -14.49
C VAL A 98 2.00 -1.51 -13.87
N PHE A 99 0.92 -0.77 -13.63
CA PHE A 99 -0.21 -1.24 -12.82
C PHE A 99 -1.40 -1.72 -13.65
N GLY A 100 -1.58 -1.18 -14.84
CA GLY A 100 -2.78 -1.46 -15.62
C GLY A 100 -4.02 -0.78 -15.02
N TYR A 101 -5.12 -0.89 -15.70
CA TYR A 101 -6.41 -0.41 -15.22
C TYR A 101 -7.03 -1.49 -14.32
N PRO A 102 -7.65 -1.19 -13.17
CA PRO A 102 -7.86 0.17 -12.64
C PRO A 102 -6.78 0.64 -11.65
N ASP A 103 -5.78 -0.15 -11.36
CA ASP A 103 -4.81 0.14 -10.30
C ASP A 103 -4.03 1.43 -10.55
N ALA A 104 -3.79 1.80 -11.80
CA ALA A 104 -3.08 3.03 -12.14
C ALA A 104 -3.76 4.27 -11.55
N TYR A 105 -5.07 4.25 -11.39
CA TYR A 105 -5.82 5.38 -10.85
C TYR A 105 -5.84 5.43 -9.32
N LYS A 106 -5.31 4.41 -8.65
CA LYS A 106 -5.24 4.35 -7.18
C LYS A 106 -3.95 4.93 -6.63
N LEU A 107 -3.02 5.20 -7.49
CA LEU A 107 -1.68 5.64 -7.10
C LEU A 107 -1.61 7.11 -6.60
#